data_bcaa8f764bf02f67706d2de06c5ac9ce
#
_entry.id   bcaa8f764bf02f67706d2de06c5ac9ce
#
_cell.length_a   1.000
_cell.length_b   1.000
_cell.length_c   1.000
_cell.angle_alpha   90.00
_cell.angle_beta   90.00
_cell.angle_gamma   90.00
#
_symmetry.space_group_name_H-M   'P 1'
#
loop_
_entity.id
_entity.type
_entity.pdbx_description
1 polymer ?
#
loop_
_entity_poly.entity_id
_entity_poly.type
_entity_poly.pdbx_seq_one_letter_code
_entity_poly.pdbx_strand_id
1 'polypeptide(L)'
;MVRLILVTIITCMLCVPSTFARSFVVPLQANGTVHHIDKDSIQLAGQSSTMRMVKATMAVKSPKYEDIAYITYFYKYDLINRTIQKKPIILYMGTKMPYTYNSPYLDVSVVGSVDYIYANYAYYKEFGSYFSQDMIDRYGSTDLSTNK
;
A
#
# COMPACT_ATOMS: atom_id res chain seq x y z
N MET A 1 45.83 -1.68 15.20
CA MET A 1 44.59 -1.96 15.97
C MET A 1 43.50 -0.94 15.76
N VAL A 2 43.76 0.36 15.82
CA VAL A 2 42.72 1.41 15.63
C VAL A 2 42.06 1.35 14.26
N ARG A 3 42.81 1.08 13.16
CA ARG A 3 42.26 0.96 11.83
C ARG A 3 41.33 -0.26 11.64
N LEU A 4 41.61 -1.35 12.31
CA LEU A 4 40.79 -2.58 12.23
C LEU A 4 39.46 -2.39 12.97
N ILE A 5 39.48 -1.68 14.10
CA ILE A 5 38.27 -1.37 14.88
C ILE A 5 37.36 -0.42 14.10
N LEU A 6 37.95 0.58 13.42
CA LEU A 6 37.17 1.53 12.61
C LEU A 6 36.47 0.85 11.44
N VAL A 7 37.15 -0.07 10.74
CA VAL A 7 36.57 -0.84 9.63
C VAL A 7 35.45 -1.75 10.14
N THR A 8 35.63 -2.37 11.31
CA THR A 8 34.59 -3.22 11.91
C THR A 8 33.36 -2.44 12.31
N ILE A 9 33.53 -1.23 12.86
CA ILE A 9 32.40 -0.36 13.23
C ILE A 9 31.65 0.14 11.99
N ILE A 10 32.37 0.51 10.92
CA ILE A 10 31.75 0.94 9.66
C ILE A 10 31.01 -0.24 9.00
N THR A 11 31.56 -1.43 9.02
CA THR A 11 30.92 -2.62 8.49
C THR A 11 29.67 -2.99 9.30
N CYS A 12 29.69 -2.85 10.63
CA CYS A 12 28.49 -3.05 11.45
C CYS A 12 27.42 -1.97 11.24
N MET A 13 27.80 -0.72 10.93
CA MET A 13 26.82 0.33 10.59
C MET A 13 26.18 0.12 9.21
N LEU A 14 26.88 -0.52 8.28
CA LEU A 14 26.34 -0.89 6.95
C LEU A 14 25.49 -2.18 7.01
N CYS A 15 25.60 -2.95 8.07
CA CYS A 15 24.79 -4.15 8.33
C CYS A 15 23.59 -3.86 9.24
N VAL A 16 23.04 -2.65 9.23
CA VAL A 16 21.68 -2.45 9.74
C VAL A 16 20.77 -3.29 8.85
N PRO A 17 20.17 -4.36 9.37
CA PRO A 17 19.32 -5.21 8.55
C PRO A 17 18.21 -4.33 7.99
N SER A 18 18.08 -4.35 6.68
CA SER A 18 17.01 -3.66 5.93
C SER A 18 15.61 -4.21 6.24
N THR A 19 15.44 -4.90 7.36
CA THR A 19 14.19 -5.49 7.84
C THR A 19 13.07 -4.49 8.08
N PHE A 20 13.36 -3.18 8.03
CA PHE A 20 12.36 -2.11 8.15
C PHE A 20 12.20 -1.25 6.90
N ALA A 21 12.94 -1.48 5.84
CA ALA A 21 12.78 -0.76 4.59
C ALA A 21 11.61 -1.35 3.80
N ARG A 22 10.39 -0.88 4.10
CA ARG A 22 9.21 -1.18 3.28
C ARG A 22 9.33 -0.46 1.94
N SER A 23 9.03 -1.17 0.84
CA SER A 23 9.03 -0.59 -0.50
C SER A 23 7.72 0.13 -0.75
N PHE A 24 7.69 1.43 -0.48
CA PHE A 24 6.51 2.25 -0.74
C PHE A 24 6.46 2.77 -2.17
N VAL A 25 5.26 2.91 -2.69
CA VAL A 25 4.96 3.67 -3.90
C VAL A 25 5.08 5.16 -3.59
N VAL A 26 5.20 6.00 -4.62
CA VAL A 26 5.18 7.47 -4.48
C VAL A 26 4.07 7.92 -3.53
N PRO A 27 4.40 8.76 -2.54
CA PRO A 27 3.42 9.21 -1.57
C PRO A 27 2.32 10.06 -2.23
N LEU A 28 1.07 9.82 -1.83
CA LEU A 28 -0.06 10.63 -2.20
C LEU A 28 -0.56 11.43 -1.00
N GLN A 29 -0.91 12.69 -1.22
CA GLN A 29 -1.44 13.56 -0.18
C GLN A 29 -2.93 13.81 -0.36
N ALA A 30 -3.65 13.77 0.74
CA ALA A 30 -5.03 14.20 0.83
C ALA A 30 -5.26 14.91 2.17
N ASN A 31 -5.71 16.17 2.13
CA ASN A 31 -6.01 16.98 3.33
C ASN A 31 -4.86 17.02 4.36
N GLY A 32 -3.61 17.18 3.88
CA GLY A 32 -2.40 17.21 4.72
C GLY A 32 -1.94 15.84 5.23
N THR A 33 -2.67 14.77 4.97
CA THR A 33 -2.29 13.40 5.32
C THR A 33 -1.53 12.77 4.16
N VAL A 34 -0.38 12.16 4.45
CA VAL A 34 0.45 11.46 3.47
C VAL A 34 0.17 9.97 3.54
N HIS A 35 -0.10 9.38 2.40
CA HIS A 35 -0.39 7.96 2.25
C HIS A 35 0.68 7.28 1.39
N HIS A 36 1.09 6.07 1.80
CA HIS A 36 1.98 5.20 1.03
C HIS A 36 1.41 3.80 1.02
N ILE A 37 1.35 3.14 -0.12
CA ILE A 37 1.06 1.71 -0.17
C ILE A 37 2.36 0.91 -0.08
N ASP A 38 2.38 -0.10 0.77
CA ASP A 38 3.49 -1.05 0.89
C ASP A 38 3.38 -2.09 -0.23
N LYS A 39 4.26 -2.00 -1.22
CA LYS A 39 4.27 -2.90 -2.39
C LYS A 39 4.41 -4.37 -2.02
N ASP A 40 5.22 -4.65 -1.00
CA ASP A 40 5.55 -6.00 -0.59
C ASP A 40 4.42 -6.66 0.22
N SER A 41 3.47 -5.85 0.69
CA SER A 41 2.26 -6.33 1.39
C SER A 41 1.13 -6.75 0.45
N ILE A 42 1.24 -6.44 -0.84
CA ILE A 42 0.19 -6.72 -1.82
C ILE A 42 0.13 -8.22 -2.09
N GLN A 43 -1.03 -8.82 -1.85
CA GLN A 43 -1.24 -10.27 -1.98
C GLN A 43 -2.65 -10.58 -2.45
N LEU A 44 -2.77 -11.59 -3.31
CA LEU A 44 -4.07 -12.17 -3.66
C LEU A 44 -4.74 -12.71 -2.39
N ALA A 45 -5.96 -12.28 -2.11
CA ALA A 45 -6.76 -12.73 -0.97
C ALA A 45 -7.92 -13.66 -1.36
N GLY A 46 -8.32 -13.64 -2.63
CA GLY A 46 -9.35 -14.51 -3.15
C GLY A 46 -9.72 -14.15 -4.59
N GLN A 47 -10.30 -15.10 -5.31
CA GLN A 47 -10.80 -14.88 -6.66
C GLN A 47 -11.89 -15.87 -7.03
N SER A 48 -12.77 -15.43 -7.93
CA SER A 48 -13.77 -16.23 -8.60
C SER A 48 -13.89 -15.78 -10.07
N SER A 49 -14.83 -16.34 -10.81
CA SER A 49 -15.10 -15.91 -12.19
C SER A 49 -15.61 -14.46 -12.30
N THR A 50 -16.18 -13.91 -11.22
CA THR A 50 -16.82 -12.58 -11.20
C THR A 50 -16.17 -11.60 -10.26
N MET A 51 -15.24 -12.03 -9.42
CA MET A 51 -14.65 -11.21 -8.37
C MET A 51 -13.17 -11.53 -8.16
N ARG A 52 -12.40 -10.52 -7.85
CA ARG A 52 -11.03 -10.63 -7.32
C ARG A 52 -10.90 -9.87 -6.02
N MET A 53 -10.03 -10.36 -5.14
CA MET A 53 -9.76 -9.72 -3.86
C MET A 53 -8.26 -9.65 -3.62
N VAL A 54 -7.77 -8.47 -3.28
CA VAL A 54 -6.36 -8.21 -2.96
C VAL A 54 -6.25 -7.63 -1.57
N LYS A 55 -5.29 -8.11 -0.81
CA LYS A 55 -4.91 -7.55 0.50
C LYS A 55 -3.69 -6.65 0.32
N ALA A 56 -3.70 -5.47 0.92
CA ALA A 56 -2.56 -4.54 0.92
C ALA A 56 -2.51 -3.71 2.20
N THR A 57 -1.30 -3.33 2.62
CA THR A 57 -1.08 -2.45 3.78
C THR A 57 -0.68 -1.06 3.31
N MET A 58 -1.29 -0.06 3.91
CA MET A 58 -1.03 1.35 3.66
C MET A 58 -0.44 1.99 4.92
N ALA A 59 0.64 2.76 4.76
CA ALA A 59 1.16 3.65 5.78
C ALA A 59 0.51 5.02 5.64
N VAL A 60 -0.01 5.55 6.73
CA VAL A 60 -0.72 6.83 6.77
C VAL A 60 -0.07 7.73 7.82
N LYS A 61 0.45 8.88 7.40
CA LYS A 61 1.02 9.90 8.28
C LYS A 61 0.09 11.11 8.31
N SER A 62 -0.60 11.27 9.42
CA SER A 62 -1.43 12.45 9.69
C SER A 62 -0.62 13.50 10.46
N PRO A 63 -0.83 14.81 10.20
CA PRO A 63 -0.22 15.86 11.01
C PRO A 63 -0.70 15.89 12.47
N LYS A 64 -1.80 15.20 12.77
CA LYS A 64 -2.37 15.12 14.13
C LYS A 64 -1.69 14.10 15.03
N TYR A 65 -0.94 13.17 14.47
CA TYR A 65 -0.31 12.07 15.22
C TYR A 65 1.17 11.97 14.92
N GLU A 66 1.99 11.72 15.93
CA GLU A 66 3.43 11.51 15.76
C GLU A 66 3.70 10.17 15.06
N ASP A 67 2.95 9.15 15.42
CA ASP A 67 3.11 7.79 14.89
C ASP A 67 2.53 7.66 13.48
N ILE A 68 3.16 6.80 12.69
CA ILE A 68 2.62 6.35 11.41
C ILE A 68 1.61 5.23 11.69
N ALA A 69 0.41 5.36 11.13
CA ALA A 69 -0.59 4.31 11.15
C ALA A 69 -0.37 3.36 9.96
N TYR A 70 -0.35 2.06 10.22
CA TYR A 70 -0.34 1.03 9.18
C TYR A 70 -1.69 0.35 9.14
N ILE A 71 -2.41 0.52 8.03
CA ILE A 71 -3.76 -0.02 7.87
C ILE A 71 -3.74 -1.06 6.76
N THR A 72 -4.15 -2.27 7.09
CA THR A 72 -4.34 -3.33 6.10
C THR A 72 -5.77 -3.31 5.61
N TYR A 73 -5.92 -3.32 4.29
CA TYR A 73 -7.21 -3.33 3.59
C TYR A 73 -7.39 -4.60 2.79
N PHE A 74 -8.64 -5.05 2.66
CA PHE A 74 -9.09 -5.84 1.52
C PHE A 74 -9.66 -4.90 0.46
N TYR A 75 -9.20 -5.06 -0.77
CA TYR A 75 -9.80 -4.47 -1.96
C TYR A 75 -10.55 -5.57 -2.71
N LYS A 76 -11.82 -5.33 -2.98
CA LYS A 76 -12.68 -6.23 -3.72
C LYS A 76 -13.04 -5.61 -5.07
N TYR A 77 -12.78 -6.34 -6.15
CA TYR A 77 -12.99 -5.91 -7.53
C TYR A 77 -14.09 -6.76 -8.15
N ASP A 78 -15.19 -6.13 -8.49
CA ASP A 78 -16.29 -6.76 -9.24
C ASP A 78 -15.98 -6.68 -10.74
N LEU A 79 -15.75 -7.83 -11.36
CA LEU A 79 -15.38 -7.91 -12.78
C LEU A 79 -16.55 -7.67 -13.72
N ILE A 80 -17.78 -7.86 -13.24
CA ILE A 80 -19.00 -7.66 -14.03
C ILE A 80 -19.40 -6.19 -14.02
N ASN A 81 -19.58 -5.62 -12.82
CA ASN A 81 -20.03 -4.23 -12.67
C ASN A 81 -18.89 -3.22 -12.75
N ARG A 82 -17.63 -3.67 -12.81
CA ARG A 82 -16.42 -2.84 -12.88
C ARG A 82 -16.32 -1.86 -11.70
N THR A 83 -16.65 -2.33 -10.50
CA THR A 83 -16.60 -1.55 -9.27
C THR A 83 -15.50 -2.04 -8.34
N ILE A 84 -15.01 -1.13 -7.52
CA ILE A 84 -14.00 -1.41 -6.49
C ILE A 84 -14.61 -1.08 -5.14
N GLN A 85 -14.42 -1.96 -4.18
CA GLN A 85 -14.75 -1.73 -2.77
C GLN A 85 -13.54 -2.00 -1.89
N LYS A 86 -13.43 -1.30 -0.76
CA LYS A 86 -12.39 -1.55 0.25
C LYS A 86 -12.98 -1.80 1.62
N LYS A 87 -12.26 -2.56 2.43
CA LYS A 87 -12.57 -2.81 3.83
C LYS A 87 -11.29 -2.77 4.66
N PRO A 88 -11.17 -1.90 5.67
CA PRO A 88 -10.07 -1.98 6.61
C PRO A 88 -10.20 -3.25 7.46
N ILE A 89 -9.07 -3.89 7.76
CA ILE A 89 -9.03 -5.12 8.55
C ILE A 89 -8.30 -4.89 9.85
N ILE A 90 -7.06 -4.37 9.80
CA ILE A 90 -6.17 -4.21 10.94
C ILE A 90 -5.53 -2.83 10.89
N LEU A 91 -5.43 -2.19 12.05
CA LEU A 91 -4.66 -0.97 12.27
C LEU A 91 -3.53 -1.26 13.25
N TYR A 92 -2.32 -0.87 12.88
CA TYR A 92 -1.15 -0.77 13.77
C TYR A 92 -0.73 0.69 13.90
N MET A 93 -0.51 1.17 15.12
CA MET A 93 -0.04 2.54 15.38
C MET A 93 0.95 2.55 16.55
N GLY A 94 2.22 2.81 16.28
CA GLY A 94 3.29 2.83 17.27
C GLY A 94 3.40 1.50 18.02
N THR A 95 3.47 1.59 19.36
CA THR A 95 3.55 0.41 20.26
C THR A 95 2.20 -0.08 20.76
N LYS A 96 1.10 0.53 20.29
CA LYS A 96 -0.26 0.15 20.70
C LYS A 96 -0.62 -1.22 20.16
N MET A 97 -1.50 -1.91 20.88
CA MET A 97 -2.04 -3.19 20.39
C MET A 97 -2.77 -2.99 19.07
N PRO A 98 -2.65 -3.96 18.14
CA PRO A 98 -3.38 -3.91 16.87
C PRO A 98 -4.89 -3.82 17.11
N TYR A 99 -5.54 -2.95 16.35
CA TYR A 99 -7.00 -2.83 16.33
C TYR A 99 -7.55 -3.56 15.11
N THR A 100 -8.48 -4.48 15.33
CA THR A 100 -9.18 -5.20 14.25
C THR A 100 -10.51 -4.51 13.95
N TYR A 101 -10.72 -4.15 12.69
CA TYR A 101 -11.95 -3.53 12.23
C TYR A 101 -13.03 -4.58 11.96
N ASN A 102 -14.26 -4.23 12.32
CA ASN A 102 -15.47 -4.92 11.89
C ASN A 102 -16.37 -3.92 11.16
N SER A 103 -15.94 -3.49 10.00
CA SER A 103 -16.65 -2.51 9.17
C SER A 103 -17.14 -3.13 7.86
N PRO A 104 -18.21 -2.57 7.25
CA PRO A 104 -18.64 -3.00 5.93
C PRO A 104 -17.62 -2.59 4.86
N TYR A 105 -17.77 -3.13 3.67
CA TYR A 105 -17.08 -2.62 2.48
C TYR A 105 -17.58 -1.23 2.12
N LEU A 106 -16.66 -0.36 1.71
CA LEU A 106 -16.91 1.00 1.24
C LEU A 106 -16.55 1.10 -0.24
N ASP A 107 -17.36 1.80 -1.01
CA ASP A 107 -17.09 2.02 -2.43
C ASP A 107 -15.87 2.91 -2.63
N VAL A 108 -15.04 2.51 -3.59
CA VAL A 108 -13.87 3.27 -4.07
C VAL A 108 -14.21 3.79 -5.46
N SER A 109 -15.09 4.81 -5.51
CA SER A 109 -15.67 5.31 -6.76
C SER A 109 -15.14 6.67 -7.19
N VAL A 110 -14.48 7.42 -6.29
CA VAL A 110 -13.98 8.76 -6.59
C VAL A 110 -12.68 8.68 -7.40
N VAL A 111 -12.80 8.88 -8.71
CA VAL A 111 -11.67 8.87 -9.66
C VAL A 111 -10.60 9.87 -9.23
N GLY A 112 -9.33 9.43 -9.22
CA GLY A 112 -8.19 10.26 -8.83
C GLY A 112 -7.99 10.43 -7.32
N SER A 113 -8.86 9.89 -6.47
CA SER A 113 -8.63 9.87 -5.03
C SER A 113 -7.46 8.93 -4.66
N VAL A 114 -6.86 9.14 -3.49
CA VAL A 114 -5.79 8.28 -2.97
C VAL A 114 -6.23 6.82 -2.94
N ASP A 115 -7.42 6.55 -2.43
CA ASP A 115 -7.97 5.20 -2.36
C ASP A 115 -8.15 4.55 -3.73
N TYR A 116 -8.63 5.33 -4.70
CA TYR A 116 -8.83 4.87 -6.07
C TYR A 116 -7.50 4.51 -6.75
N ILE A 117 -6.51 5.38 -6.63
CA ILE A 117 -5.19 5.17 -7.23
C ILE A 117 -4.52 3.94 -6.62
N TYR A 118 -4.53 3.81 -5.31
CA TYR A 118 -3.90 2.67 -4.63
C TYR A 118 -4.65 1.35 -4.83
N ALA A 119 -5.98 1.38 -4.89
CA ALA A 119 -6.75 0.18 -5.24
C ALA A 119 -6.40 -0.32 -6.64
N ASN A 120 -6.32 0.58 -7.61
CA ASN A 120 -5.89 0.24 -8.96
C ASN A 120 -4.44 -0.25 -9.01
N TYR A 121 -3.55 0.37 -8.24
CA TYR A 121 -2.16 -0.08 -8.15
C TYR A 121 -2.02 -1.47 -7.53
N ALA A 122 -2.77 -1.76 -6.47
CA ALA A 122 -2.78 -3.09 -5.86
C ALA A 122 -3.24 -4.17 -6.86
N TYR A 123 -4.25 -3.86 -7.66
CA TYR A 123 -4.70 -4.75 -8.73
C TYR A 123 -3.62 -4.95 -9.80
N TYR A 124 -2.97 -3.86 -10.23
CA TYR A 124 -1.87 -3.91 -11.20
C TYR A 124 -0.71 -4.80 -10.73
N LYS A 125 -0.30 -4.66 -9.48
CA LYS A 125 0.82 -5.45 -8.92
C LYS A 125 0.52 -6.94 -8.89
N GLU A 126 -0.74 -7.32 -8.68
CA GLU A 126 -1.15 -8.71 -8.58
C GLU A 126 -1.47 -9.33 -9.97
N PHE A 127 -2.07 -8.56 -10.87
CA PHE A 127 -2.61 -9.07 -12.14
C PHE A 127 -1.93 -8.52 -13.39
N GLY A 128 -0.99 -7.60 -13.28
CA GLY A 128 -0.21 -7.05 -14.40
C GLY A 128 -0.92 -5.98 -15.24
N SER A 129 -2.14 -5.59 -14.88
CA SER A 129 -2.88 -4.50 -15.54
C SER A 129 -3.70 -3.70 -14.51
N TYR A 130 -3.97 -2.43 -14.79
CA TYR A 130 -4.88 -1.67 -13.95
C TYR A 130 -6.32 -2.16 -14.11
N PHE A 131 -7.12 -1.98 -13.07
CA PHE A 131 -8.52 -2.41 -13.10
C PHE A 131 -9.42 -1.42 -13.84
N SER A 132 -9.29 -0.12 -13.56
CA SER A 132 -10.15 0.92 -14.11
C SER A 132 -9.64 1.39 -15.47
N GLN A 133 -10.57 1.65 -16.41
CA GLN A 133 -10.23 2.00 -17.77
C GLN A 133 -9.42 3.31 -17.88
N ASP A 134 -9.75 4.34 -17.10
CA ASP A 134 -9.01 5.59 -17.07
C ASP A 134 -7.56 5.41 -16.59
N MET A 135 -7.30 4.48 -15.68
CA MET A 135 -5.95 4.12 -15.24
C MET A 135 -5.20 3.36 -16.33
N ILE A 136 -5.88 2.47 -17.06
CA ILE A 136 -5.31 1.78 -18.22
C ILE A 136 -4.94 2.79 -19.30
N ASP A 137 -5.82 3.73 -19.61
CA ASP A 137 -5.61 4.75 -20.64
C ASP A 137 -4.48 5.69 -20.29
N ARG A 138 -4.32 6.03 -19.00
CA ARG A 138 -3.29 6.96 -18.53
C ARG A 138 -1.91 6.32 -18.38
N TYR A 139 -1.84 5.11 -17.87
CA TYR A 139 -0.58 4.45 -17.47
C TYR A 139 -0.25 3.21 -18.30
N GLY A 140 -1.22 2.64 -19.00
CA GLY A 140 -1.06 1.40 -19.77
C GLY A 140 -0.58 0.25 -18.88
N SER A 141 0.60 -0.29 -19.20
CA SER A 141 1.28 -1.31 -18.41
C SER A 141 2.44 -0.75 -17.57
N THR A 142 2.55 0.58 -17.44
CA THR A 142 3.64 1.21 -16.70
C THR A 142 3.36 1.18 -15.19
N ASP A 143 4.35 0.76 -14.42
CA ASP A 143 4.27 0.77 -12.95
C ASP A 143 4.32 2.21 -12.44
N LEU A 144 3.30 2.64 -11.69
CA LEU A 144 3.22 3.98 -11.07
C LEU A 144 4.41 4.29 -10.18
N SER A 145 5.06 3.29 -9.59
CA SER A 145 6.22 3.49 -8.72
C SER A 145 7.47 3.92 -9.48
N THR A 146 7.50 3.80 -10.80
CA THR A 146 8.64 4.15 -11.65
C THR A 146 8.53 5.52 -12.30
N ASN A 147 7.35 6.14 -12.25
CA ASN A 147 7.15 7.50 -12.75
C ASN A 147 7.69 8.51 -11.70
N LYS A 148 8.88 9.06 -12.01
CA LYS A 148 9.48 10.17 -11.26
C LYS A 148 8.94 11.51 -11.77
#